data_79b6737f09881d5aa2218834e41613d1
#
_entry.id   79b6737f09881d5aa2218834e41613d1
#
_cell.length_a   1.000
_cell.length_b   1.000
_cell.length_c   1.000
_cell.angle_alpha   90.00
_cell.angle_beta   90.00
_cell.angle_gamma   90.00
#
_symmetry.space_group_name_H-M   'P 1'
#
loop_
_entity.id
_entity.type
_entity.pdbx_description
1 polymer ?
#
loop_
_entity_poly.entity_id
_entity_poly.type
_entity_poly.pdbx_seq_one_letter_code
_entity_poly.pdbx_strand_id
1 'polypeptide(L)'
;MHRVEEIAGYPHDHEWYEVFPGFISEMSAIRVGHNMETDVLGLLAVGDAAGAGSARAGAVPAPPAKIHGTGLMNALFMGTKGGQAAALIAKYAGAAGEDLLSEDELLKMQEESFVYLNRTEGVSPYTVIHRIQDAMAPCDYTFIKSEARMKEALAIVEEAAEMLPKMMAADCHELSKCVDAEAMVLCARLFFLTSLERKESRGFHLREDYLEQSGEFACWFTVHKGENGPCICKEDIPVTSYDYHISGM
;
A
#
# COMPACT_ATOMS: atom_id res chain seq x y z
N MET A 1 -5.30 -19.00 -25.34
CA MET A 1 -4.65 -18.21 -26.40
C MET A 1 -5.64 -17.65 -27.40
N HIS A 2 -6.45 -18.41 -28.12
CA HIS A 2 -7.44 -17.93 -29.09
C HIS A 2 -8.24 -16.68 -28.66
N ARG A 3 -8.62 -16.58 -27.39
CA ARG A 3 -9.45 -15.48 -26.89
C ARG A 3 -8.73 -14.15 -26.75
N VAL A 4 -7.39 -14.17 -26.57
CA VAL A 4 -6.58 -12.94 -26.48
C VAL A 4 -6.38 -12.33 -27.87
N GLU A 5 -6.27 -13.18 -28.88
CA GLU A 5 -6.10 -12.76 -30.28
C GLU A 5 -7.40 -12.21 -30.86
N GLU A 6 -8.54 -12.80 -30.52
CA GLU A 6 -9.87 -12.28 -30.87
C GLU A 6 -10.09 -10.86 -30.31
N ILE A 7 -9.64 -10.61 -29.08
CA ILE A 7 -9.81 -9.32 -28.42
C ILE A 7 -8.76 -8.30 -28.87
N ALA A 8 -7.50 -8.72 -29.07
CA ALA A 8 -6.39 -7.84 -29.40
C ALA A 8 -6.21 -7.62 -30.91
N GLY A 9 -6.86 -8.42 -31.76
CA GLY A 9 -6.79 -8.27 -33.22
C GLY A 9 -5.43 -8.65 -33.83
N TYR A 10 -4.58 -9.37 -33.09
CA TYR A 10 -3.29 -9.84 -33.57
C TYR A 10 -3.40 -11.24 -34.16
N PRO A 11 -2.81 -11.53 -35.34
CA PRO A 11 -2.86 -12.86 -35.95
C PRO A 11 -2.02 -13.90 -35.19
N HIS A 12 -2.47 -15.15 -35.25
CA HIS A 12 -1.94 -16.34 -34.56
C HIS A 12 -0.48 -16.71 -34.84
N ASP A 13 0.09 -16.23 -35.90
CA ASP A 13 1.36 -16.63 -36.45
C ASP A 13 2.55 -15.78 -35.98
N HIS A 14 2.32 -14.85 -35.10
CA HIS A 14 3.38 -14.05 -34.47
C HIS A 14 3.69 -14.53 -33.06
N GLU A 15 4.54 -15.18 -33.00
CA GLU A 15 5.51 -16.03 -32.34
C GLU A 15 5.76 -15.74 -30.87
N TRP A 16 5.74 -14.52 -30.38
CA TRP A 16 6.20 -14.24 -29.04
C TRP A 16 5.47 -13.05 -28.43
N TYR A 17 4.79 -13.29 -27.31
CA TYR A 17 4.33 -12.20 -26.45
C TYR A 17 5.53 -11.75 -25.61
N GLU A 18 5.84 -10.49 -25.69
CA GLU A 18 6.80 -9.89 -24.79
C GLU A 18 6.19 -9.85 -23.39
N VAL A 19 6.84 -10.51 -22.44
CA VAL A 19 6.43 -10.54 -21.03
C VAL A 19 7.55 -10.00 -20.21
N PHE A 20 7.22 -9.08 -19.34
CA PHE A 20 8.21 -8.52 -18.46
C PHE A 20 7.60 -8.32 -17.06
N PRO A 21 8.38 -8.52 -15.98
CA PRO A 21 7.89 -8.27 -14.63
C PRO A 21 7.70 -6.78 -14.41
N GLY A 22 6.52 -6.38 -13.92
CA GLY A 22 6.20 -5.01 -13.60
C GLY A 22 5.65 -4.90 -12.19
N PHE A 23 5.87 -3.76 -11.55
CA PHE A 23 5.27 -3.44 -10.28
C PHE A 23 3.78 -3.13 -10.49
N ILE A 24 2.91 -3.96 -9.94
CA ILE A 24 1.45 -3.79 -10.05
C ILE A 24 0.90 -3.14 -8.79
N SER A 25 1.33 -3.63 -7.62
CA SER A 25 0.91 -3.14 -6.30
C SER A 25 1.87 -3.64 -5.23
N GLU A 26 1.89 -2.98 -4.11
CA GLU A 26 2.56 -3.49 -2.92
C GLU A 26 1.64 -4.41 -2.13
N MET A 27 2.25 -5.32 -1.38
CA MET A 27 1.53 -6.23 -0.48
C MET A 27 1.43 -5.68 0.94
N SER A 28 1.76 -4.42 1.14
CA SER A 28 1.66 -3.71 2.40
C SER A 28 0.24 -3.22 2.62
N ALA A 29 -0.31 -3.55 3.77
CA ALA A 29 -1.71 -3.26 4.07
C ALA A 29 -1.85 -2.59 5.43
N ILE A 30 -2.99 -1.95 5.65
CA ILE A 30 -3.37 -1.45 6.97
C ILE A 30 -3.46 -2.64 7.92
N ARG A 31 -2.72 -2.57 9.04
CA ARG A 31 -2.77 -3.59 10.08
C ARG A 31 -4.13 -3.60 10.73
N VAL A 32 -4.75 -4.77 10.81
CA VAL A 32 -6.06 -4.96 11.43
C VAL A 32 -6.05 -6.13 12.42
N GLY A 33 -6.92 -6.07 13.40
CA GLY A 33 -7.22 -7.17 14.30
C GLY A 33 -8.17 -8.20 13.67
N HIS A 34 -8.63 -9.14 14.51
CA HIS A 34 -9.50 -10.23 14.05
C HIS A 34 -10.88 -9.80 13.59
N ASN A 35 -11.37 -8.64 14.01
CA ASN A 35 -12.66 -8.08 13.62
C ASN A 35 -12.50 -6.93 12.63
N MET A 36 -11.34 -6.84 11.97
CA MET A 36 -11.01 -5.82 10.98
C MET A 36 -10.83 -4.40 11.55
N GLU A 37 -10.70 -4.29 12.87
CA GLU A 37 -10.41 -3.03 13.56
C GLU A 37 -8.95 -2.60 13.33
N THR A 38 -8.74 -1.31 13.12
CA THR A 38 -7.42 -0.68 13.09
C THR A 38 -7.04 -0.12 14.48
N ASP A 39 -5.85 0.42 14.62
CA ASP A 39 -5.43 1.12 15.84
C ASP A 39 -6.14 2.48 16.02
N VAL A 40 -6.87 2.95 15.01
CA VAL A 40 -7.72 4.17 15.08
C VAL A 40 -9.13 3.76 15.48
N LEU A 41 -9.59 4.25 16.63
CA LEU A 41 -10.91 3.92 17.17
C LEU A 41 -12.03 4.27 16.16
N GLY A 42 -12.86 3.28 15.85
CA GLY A 42 -13.98 3.44 14.91
C GLY A 42 -13.60 3.25 13.44
N LEU A 43 -12.31 3.13 13.11
CA LEU A 43 -11.84 2.87 11.74
C LEU A 43 -11.59 1.38 11.54
N LEU A 44 -12.21 0.81 10.51
CA LEU A 44 -12.00 -0.56 10.07
C LEU A 44 -11.39 -0.58 8.67
N ALA A 45 -10.59 -1.60 8.38
CA ALA A 45 -10.07 -1.83 7.04
C ALA A 45 -10.35 -3.27 6.59
N VAL A 46 -10.78 -3.44 5.34
CA VAL A 46 -11.19 -4.73 4.78
C VAL A 46 -10.69 -4.91 3.34
N GLY A 47 -10.66 -6.13 2.85
CA GLY A 47 -10.24 -6.45 1.49
C GLY A 47 -8.77 -6.11 1.25
N ASP A 48 -8.46 -5.56 0.09
CA ASP A 48 -7.09 -5.23 -0.30
C ASP A 48 -6.46 -4.15 0.60
N ALA A 49 -7.27 -3.25 1.15
CA ALA A 49 -6.78 -2.25 2.11
C ALA A 49 -6.22 -2.86 3.40
N ALA A 50 -6.76 -4.02 3.82
CA ALA A 50 -6.28 -4.77 5.00
C ALA A 50 -5.35 -5.94 4.64
N GLY A 51 -5.01 -6.08 3.37
CA GLY A 51 -4.17 -7.14 2.83
C GLY A 51 -4.88 -8.46 2.53
N ALA A 52 -4.46 -9.06 1.42
CA ALA A 52 -5.04 -10.32 0.97
C ALA A 52 -4.59 -11.49 1.84
N GLY A 53 -5.47 -12.01 2.67
CA GLY A 53 -5.37 -13.37 3.18
C GLY A 53 -4.91 -13.59 4.60
N SER A 54 -4.77 -12.56 5.43
CA SER A 54 -4.70 -12.75 6.88
C SER A 54 -5.04 -11.46 7.63
N ALA A 55 -5.60 -11.59 8.81
CA ALA A 55 -5.91 -10.45 9.68
C ALA A 55 -4.66 -9.67 10.13
N ARG A 56 -3.48 -10.20 9.87
CA ARG A 56 -2.18 -9.56 10.10
C ARG A 56 -1.33 -9.59 8.83
N ALA A 57 -1.99 -9.46 7.68
CA ALA A 57 -1.34 -9.45 6.39
C ALA A 57 -0.49 -8.18 6.19
N GLY A 58 0.44 -8.29 5.32
CA GLY A 58 1.15 -7.17 4.76
C GLY A 58 2.57 -6.96 5.25
N ALA A 59 2.97 -7.57 6.34
CA ALA A 59 4.31 -7.34 6.89
C ALA A 59 5.35 -8.39 6.50
N VAL A 60 4.91 -9.56 6.03
CA VAL A 60 5.80 -10.59 5.51
C VAL A 60 5.54 -10.75 4.02
N PRO A 61 6.57 -10.75 3.18
CA PRO A 61 6.41 -11.08 1.77
C PRO A 61 5.64 -12.39 1.62
N ALA A 62 4.76 -12.46 0.64
CA ALA A 62 3.94 -13.65 0.43
C ALA A 62 4.82 -14.91 0.36
N PRO A 63 4.55 -15.94 1.16
CA PRO A 63 5.35 -17.14 1.12
C PRO A 63 5.21 -17.83 -0.25
N PRO A 64 6.19 -18.65 -0.63
CA PRO A 64 6.01 -19.58 -1.73
C PRO A 64 4.72 -20.38 -1.54
N ALA A 65 3.99 -20.67 -2.59
CA ALA A 65 2.71 -21.37 -2.56
C ALA A 65 1.50 -20.56 -2.00
N LYS A 66 1.60 -19.24 -1.88
CA LYS A 66 0.41 -18.41 -1.70
C LYS A 66 -0.56 -18.65 -2.85
N ILE A 67 -1.81 -18.96 -2.53
CA ILE A 67 -2.88 -19.11 -3.54
C ILE A 67 -3.22 -17.73 -4.08
N HIS A 68 -2.95 -17.50 -5.36
CA HIS A 68 -3.37 -16.29 -6.07
C HIS A 68 -4.84 -16.37 -6.46
N GLY A 69 -5.49 -15.22 -6.65
CA GLY A 69 -6.89 -15.14 -7.08
C GLY A 69 -7.92 -15.18 -5.95
N THR A 70 -7.49 -15.13 -4.70
CA THR A 70 -8.39 -15.13 -3.53
C THR A 70 -8.87 -13.74 -3.12
N GLY A 71 -8.47 -12.66 -3.81
CA GLY A 71 -8.77 -11.28 -3.44
C GLY A 71 -10.27 -11.02 -3.24
N LEU A 72 -11.10 -11.45 -4.19
CA LEU A 72 -12.56 -11.27 -4.09
C LEU A 72 -13.17 -12.04 -2.90
N MET A 73 -12.73 -13.29 -2.66
CA MET A 73 -13.19 -14.08 -1.52
C MET A 73 -12.77 -13.42 -0.19
N ASN A 74 -11.53 -12.94 -0.10
CA ASN A 74 -11.04 -12.22 1.07
C ASN A 74 -11.84 -10.94 1.30
N ALA A 75 -12.12 -10.17 0.26
CA ALA A 75 -12.92 -8.95 0.36
C ALA A 75 -14.34 -9.24 0.90
N LEU A 76 -14.99 -10.30 0.42
CA LEU A 76 -16.30 -10.75 0.90
C LEU A 76 -16.25 -11.19 2.37
N PHE A 77 -15.29 -12.04 2.73
CA PHE A 77 -15.14 -12.55 4.10
C PHE A 77 -14.82 -11.41 5.08
N MET A 78 -13.81 -10.61 4.78
CA MET A 78 -13.38 -9.50 5.62
C MET A 78 -14.45 -8.41 5.70
N GLY A 79 -15.14 -8.12 4.57
CA GLY A 79 -16.26 -7.19 4.53
C GLY A 79 -17.43 -7.64 5.40
N THR A 80 -17.74 -8.93 5.41
CA THR A 80 -18.78 -9.50 6.29
C THR A 80 -18.40 -9.33 7.77
N LYS A 81 -17.16 -9.68 8.14
CA LYS A 81 -16.67 -9.50 9.52
C LYS A 81 -16.61 -8.04 9.93
N GLY A 82 -16.04 -7.19 9.09
CA GLY A 82 -15.94 -5.75 9.33
C GLY A 82 -17.32 -5.09 9.47
N GLY A 83 -18.29 -5.50 8.63
CA GLY A 83 -19.67 -5.02 8.74
C GLY A 83 -20.35 -5.41 10.06
N GLN A 84 -20.12 -6.65 10.53
CA GLN A 84 -20.60 -7.07 11.84
C GLN A 84 -19.95 -6.28 12.97
N ALA A 85 -18.63 -6.05 12.90
CA ALA A 85 -17.90 -5.26 13.89
C ALA A 85 -18.38 -3.80 13.88
N ALA A 86 -18.55 -3.19 12.70
CA ALA A 86 -19.08 -1.84 12.57
C ALA A 86 -20.48 -1.68 13.19
N ALA A 87 -21.37 -2.64 12.95
CA ALA A 87 -22.71 -2.64 13.55
C ALA A 87 -22.68 -2.74 15.09
N LEU A 88 -21.74 -3.54 15.63
CA LEU A 88 -21.55 -3.63 17.09
C LEU A 88 -20.99 -2.33 17.65
N ILE A 89 -19.97 -1.75 17.01
CA ILE A 89 -19.38 -0.47 17.41
C ILE A 89 -20.48 0.61 17.42
N ALA A 90 -21.24 0.74 16.34
CA ALA A 90 -22.32 1.72 16.25
C ALA A 90 -23.39 1.52 17.33
N LYS A 91 -23.73 0.27 17.63
CA LYS A 91 -24.71 -0.05 18.69
C LYS A 91 -24.25 0.36 20.09
N TYR A 92 -22.96 0.16 20.41
CA TYR A 92 -22.43 0.41 21.74
C TYR A 92 -21.83 1.81 21.91
N ALA A 93 -21.38 2.46 20.83
CA ALA A 93 -20.91 3.84 20.88
C ALA A 93 -22.03 4.86 21.14
N GLY A 94 -23.30 4.43 21.01
CA GLY A 94 -24.44 5.35 21.05
C GLY A 94 -24.56 6.18 19.77
N ALA A 95 -25.63 6.98 19.69
CA ALA A 95 -25.69 8.01 18.66
C ALA A 95 -24.55 9.00 18.96
N ALA A 96 -23.54 9.04 18.11
CA ALA A 96 -22.59 10.12 18.13
C ALA A 96 -23.41 11.41 18.01
N GLY A 97 -23.26 12.31 18.98
CA GLY A 97 -24.00 13.55 18.96
C GLY A 97 -23.77 14.30 17.65
N GLU A 98 -24.74 15.05 17.21
CA GLU A 98 -24.67 15.87 15.99
C GLU A 98 -23.49 16.86 15.99
N ASP A 99 -22.81 17.03 17.14
CA ASP A 99 -21.77 18.03 17.40
C ASP A 99 -20.34 17.47 17.50
N LEU A 100 -20.00 16.40 16.76
CA LEU A 100 -18.63 15.85 16.77
C LEU A 100 -17.60 16.78 16.11
N LEU A 101 -18.02 17.61 15.17
CA LEU A 101 -17.19 18.61 14.49
C LEU A 101 -17.88 19.96 14.55
N SER A 102 -17.13 20.99 14.92
CA SER A 102 -17.62 22.35 14.81
C SER A 102 -17.72 22.79 13.35
N GLU A 103 -18.55 23.79 13.08
CA GLU A 103 -18.66 24.37 11.73
C GLU A 103 -17.31 24.90 11.22
N ASP A 104 -16.50 25.48 12.11
CA ASP A 104 -15.16 25.97 11.79
C ASP A 104 -14.21 24.82 11.39
N GLU A 105 -14.27 23.67 12.05
CA GLU A 105 -13.49 22.49 11.69
C GLU A 105 -13.91 21.94 10.33
N LEU A 106 -15.20 21.89 10.03
CA LEU A 106 -15.71 21.46 8.74
C LEU A 106 -15.26 22.38 7.62
N LEU A 107 -15.33 23.70 7.82
CA LEU A 107 -14.87 24.70 6.87
C LEU A 107 -13.36 24.57 6.61
N LYS A 108 -12.58 24.39 7.67
CA LYS A 108 -11.15 24.17 7.54
C LYS A 108 -10.81 22.90 6.74
N MET A 109 -11.48 21.77 7.03
CA MET A 109 -11.32 20.53 6.27
C MET A 109 -11.70 20.71 4.80
N GLN A 110 -12.73 21.49 4.52
CA GLN A 110 -13.13 21.83 3.16
C GLN A 110 -12.06 22.66 2.45
N GLU A 111 -11.56 23.70 3.09
CA GLU A 111 -10.48 24.55 2.53
C GLU A 111 -9.22 23.73 2.24
N GLU A 112 -8.82 22.87 3.16
CA GLU A 112 -7.67 21.96 2.99
C GLU A 112 -7.90 21.00 1.82
N SER A 113 -9.09 20.44 1.68
CA SER A 113 -9.44 19.49 0.61
C SER A 113 -9.45 20.12 -0.79
N PHE A 114 -9.79 21.40 -0.89
CA PHE A 114 -9.89 22.13 -2.17
C PHE A 114 -8.71 23.07 -2.43
N VAL A 115 -7.68 23.03 -1.59
CA VAL A 115 -6.52 23.95 -1.69
C VAL A 115 -5.87 23.96 -3.08
N TYR A 116 -5.84 22.82 -3.77
CA TYR A 116 -5.22 22.69 -5.07
C TYR A 116 -6.03 23.37 -6.20
N LEU A 117 -7.35 23.42 -6.08
CA LEU A 117 -8.23 24.12 -7.03
C LEU A 117 -8.15 25.64 -6.91
N ASN A 118 -7.77 26.14 -5.74
CA ASN A 118 -7.70 27.57 -5.47
C ASN A 118 -6.38 28.20 -5.95
N ARG A 119 -5.45 27.40 -6.48
CA ARG A 119 -4.17 27.87 -6.99
C ARG A 119 -4.25 28.20 -8.47
N THR A 120 -3.64 29.30 -8.87
CA THR A 120 -3.55 29.74 -10.27
C THR A 120 -2.24 29.35 -10.94
N GLU A 121 -1.23 29.01 -10.14
CA GLU A 121 0.08 28.54 -10.60
C GLU A 121 0.52 27.36 -9.73
N GLY A 122 1.23 26.42 -10.34
CA GLY A 122 1.75 25.26 -9.62
C GLY A 122 2.21 24.14 -10.52
N VAL A 123 2.47 23.00 -9.91
CA VAL A 123 2.91 21.78 -10.59
C VAL A 123 1.68 20.92 -10.87
N SER A 124 1.57 20.39 -12.08
CA SER A 124 0.51 19.42 -12.39
C SER A 124 0.69 18.14 -11.57
N PRO A 125 -0.39 17.54 -11.05
CA PRO A 125 -0.31 16.26 -10.33
C PRO A 125 0.27 15.14 -11.20
N TYR A 126 0.09 15.20 -12.53
CA TYR A 126 0.71 14.23 -13.43
C TYR A 126 2.23 14.30 -13.43
N THR A 127 2.83 15.47 -13.24
CA THR A 127 4.29 15.61 -13.11
C THR A 127 4.79 14.86 -11.89
N VAL A 128 4.08 14.97 -10.76
CA VAL A 128 4.41 14.24 -9.52
C VAL A 128 4.23 12.74 -9.73
N ILE A 129 3.10 12.32 -10.31
CA ILE A 129 2.81 10.91 -10.59
C ILE A 129 3.89 10.30 -11.50
N HIS A 130 4.28 10.99 -12.57
CA HIS A 130 5.37 10.51 -13.44
C HIS A 130 6.69 10.39 -12.69
N ARG A 131 7.00 11.34 -11.82
CA ARG A 131 8.24 11.27 -11.01
C ARG A 131 8.24 10.06 -10.08
N ILE A 132 7.09 9.71 -9.49
CA ILE A 132 6.96 8.48 -8.68
C ILE A 132 7.11 7.24 -9.56
N GLN A 133 6.56 7.25 -10.78
CA GLN A 133 6.72 6.15 -11.73
C GLN A 133 8.18 5.92 -12.11
N ASP A 134 9.00 6.97 -12.20
CA ASP A 134 10.46 6.84 -12.43
C ASP A 134 11.14 6.02 -11.32
N ALA A 135 10.65 6.07 -10.09
CA ALA A 135 11.16 5.27 -8.97
C ALA A 135 10.55 3.86 -8.92
N MET A 136 9.27 3.72 -9.28
CA MET A 136 8.53 2.47 -9.04
C MET A 136 8.47 1.53 -10.23
N ALA A 137 8.59 2.04 -11.47
CA ALA A 137 8.52 1.22 -12.67
C ALA A 137 9.80 0.40 -12.96
N PRO A 138 11.04 0.89 -12.71
CA PRO A 138 12.24 0.10 -13.01
C PRO A 138 12.33 -1.15 -12.14
N CYS A 139 12.50 -2.33 -12.79
CA CYS A 139 12.65 -3.61 -12.10
C CYS A 139 13.86 -3.64 -11.16
N ASP A 140 14.90 -2.87 -11.49
CA ASP A 140 16.12 -2.80 -10.69
C ASP A 140 15.92 -2.07 -9.35
N TYR A 141 14.86 -1.28 -9.22
CA TYR A 141 14.50 -0.61 -7.97
C TYR A 141 13.50 -1.40 -7.14
N THR A 142 12.51 -2.03 -7.80
CA THR A 142 11.36 -2.59 -7.11
C THR A 142 11.34 -4.12 -7.06
N PHE A 143 11.90 -4.78 -8.04
CA PHE A 143 11.91 -6.25 -8.13
C PHE A 143 13.25 -6.84 -7.68
N ILE A 144 14.35 -6.56 -8.37
CA ILE A 144 15.70 -7.01 -7.97
C ILE A 144 16.39 -5.87 -7.22
N LYS A 145 16.14 -5.83 -5.91
CA LYS A 145 16.56 -4.72 -5.06
C LYS A 145 17.99 -4.83 -4.56
N SER A 146 18.65 -3.69 -4.37
CA SER A 146 19.85 -3.56 -3.54
C SER A 146 19.80 -2.28 -2.72
N GLU A 147 20.55 -2.18 -1.65
CA GLU A 147 20.57 -0.99 -0.80
C GLU A 147 20.85 0.29 -1.58
N ALA A 148 21.85 0.24 -2.48
CA ALA A 148 22.22 1.39 -3.29
C ALA A 148 21.06 1.86 -4.20
N ARG A 149 20.48 0.93 -4.95
CA ARG A 149 19.40 1.23 -5.89
C ARG A 149 18.11 1.68 -5.19
N MET A 150 17.77 1.09 -4.03
CA MET A 150 16.64 1.55 -3.26
C MET A 150 16.82 2.95 -2.68
N LYS A 151 18.04 3.32 -2.27
CA LYS A 151 18.35 4.69 -1.83
C LYS A 151 18.25 5.69 -2.98
N GLU A 152 18.64 5.31 -4.17
CA GLU A 152 18.51 6.11 -5.40
C GLU A 152 17.02 6.33 -5.73
N ALA A 153 16.23 5.26 -5.74
CA ALA A 153 14.79 5.34 -5.96
C ALA A 153 14.08 6.17 -4.87
N LEU A 154 14.46 6.00 -3.61
CA LEU A 154 13.92 6.80 -2.51
C LEU A 154 14.23 8.29 -2.68
N ALA A 155 15.40 8.65 -3.17
CA ALA A 155 15.72 10.05 -3.47
C ALA A 155 14.77 10.63 -4.55
N ILE A 156 14.41 9.84 -5.56
CA ILE A 156 13.41 10.23 -6.58
C ILE A 156 12.03 10.45 -5.93
N VAL A 157 11.65 9.59 -5.00
CA VAL A 157 10.37 9.73 -4.26
C VAL A 157 10.39 10.99 -3.38
N GLU A 158 11.52 11.32 -2.74
CA GLU A 158 11.64 12.55 -1.94
C GLU A 158 11.57 13.80 -2.83
N GLU A 159 12.15 13.79 -4.02
CA GLU A 159 11.97 14.88 -4.99
C GLU A 159 10.48 15.05 -5.37
N ALA A 160 9.74 13.95 -5.58
CA ALA A 160 8.30 14.00 -5.82
C ALA A 160 7.55 14.57 -4.61
N ALA A 161 7.96 14.20 -3.38
CA ALA A 161 7.38 14.73 -2.14
C ALA A 161 7.54 16.25 -2.02
N GLU A 162 8.68 16.81 -2.44
CA GLU A 162 8.91 18.25 -2.45
C GLU A 162 8.01 19.04 -3.43
N MET A 163 7.44 18.34 -4.40
CA MET A 163 6.49 18.91 -5.36
C MET A 163 5.06 18.96 -4.82
N LEU A 164 4.68 18.08 -3.87
CA LEU A 164 3.31 18.00 -3.34
C LEU A 164 2.74 19.35 -2.86
N PRO A 165 3.47 20.15 -2.04
CA PRO A 165 2.95 21.43 -1.60
C PRO A 165 2.76 22.46 -2.72
N LYS A 166 3.31 22.20 -3.90
CA LYS A 166 3.27 23.09 -5.07
C LYS A 166 2.27 22.64 -6.12
N MET A 167 1.54 21.54 -5.89
CA MET A 167 0.55 21.06 -6.85
C MET A 167 -0.59 22.05 -7.02
N MET A 168 -1.15 22.07 -8.22
CA MET A 168 -2.41 22.76 -8.54
C MET A 168 -3.30 21.81 -9.36
N ALA A 169 -4.59 22.01 -9.26
CA ALA A 169 -5.60 21.29 -10.02
C ALA A 169 -6.42 22.27 -10.86
N ALA A 170 -6.56 22.02 -12.16
CA ALA A 170 -7.38 22.84 -13.04
C ALA A 170 -8.88 22.55 -12.89
N ASP A 171 -9.23 21.35 -12.43
CA ASP A 171 -10.59 20.88 -12.24
C ASP A 171 -10.68 19.78 -11.15
N CYS A 172 -11.89 19.29 -10.89
CA CYS A 172 -12.13 18.24 -9.90
C CYS A 172 -11.48 16.90 -10.27
N HIS A 173 -11.23 16.62 -11.54
CA HIS A 173 -10.53 15.42 -11.96
C HIS A 173 -9.04 15.50 -11.59
N GLU A 174 -8.41 16.65 -11.85
CA GLU A 174 -7.03 16.86 -11.42
C GLU A 174 -6.90 16.98 -9.89
N LEU A 175 -7.93 17.49 -9.20
CA LEU A 175 -7.98 17.44 -7.74
C LEU A 175 -7.88 16.01 -7.21
N SER A 176 -8.64 15.08 -7.81
CA SER A 176 -8.52 13.64 -7.47
C SER A 176 -7.10 13.13 -7.71
N LYS A 177 -6.44 13.59 -8.79
CA LYS A 177 -5.04 13.22 -9.08
C LYS A 177 -4.04 13.81 -8.08
N CYS A 178 -4.32 14.97 -7.51
CA CYS A 178 -3.50 15.50 -6.41
C CYS A 178 -3.56 14.59 -5.19
N VAL A 179 -4.75 14.13 -4.80
CA VAL A 179 -4.93 13.18 -3.69
C VAL A 179 -4.25 11.83 -4.00
N ASP A 180 -4.40 11.32 -5.23
CA ASP A 180 -3.70 10.11 -5.67
C ASP A 180 -2.17 10.28 -5.54
N ALA A 181 -1.63 11.42 -5.98
CA ALA A 181 -0.18 11.69 -5.92
C ALA A 181 0.35 11.73 -4.48
N GLU A 182 -0.39 12.33 -3.54
CA GLU A 182 -0.04 12.31 -2.11
C GLU A 182 0.03 10.88 -1.57
N ALA A 183 -1.01 10.08 -1.86
CA ALA A 183 -1.05 8.68 -1.44
C ALA A 183 0.08 7.86 -2.07
N MET A 184 0.36 8.07 -3.37
CA MET A 184 1.43 7.36 -4.09
C MET A 184 2.81 7.69 -3.52
N VAL A 185 3.10 8.96 -3.21
CA VAL A 185 4.37 9.35 -2.56
C VAL A 185 4.52 8.65 -1.20
N LEU A 186 3.47 8.66 -0.38
CA LEU A 186 3.50 7.99 0.91
C LEU A 186 3.76 6.50 0.75
N CYS A 187 3.01 5.81 -0.11
CA CYS A 187 3.16 4.38 -0.35
C CYS A 187 4.56 4.03 -0.88
N ALA A 188 5.06 4.76 -1.86
CA ALA A 188 6.40 4.54 -2.42
C ALA A 188 7.50 4.74 -1.36
N ARG A 189 7.38 5.79 -0.54
CA ARG A 189 8.28 6.03 0.58
C ARG A 189 8.29 4.86 1.57
N LEU A 190 7.12 4.41 2.00
CA LEU A 190 6.98 3.28 2.93
C LEU A 190 7.54 1.99 2.32
N PHE A 191 7.30 1.74 1.04
CA PHE A 191 7.83 0.59 0.30
C PHE A 191 9.36 0.54 0.36
N PHE A 192 10.05 1.63 0.02
CA PHE A 192 11.53 1.64 0.02
C PHE A 192 12.09 1.61 1.44
N LEU A 193 11.51 2.34 2.39
CA LEU A 193 11.98 2.35 3.78
C LEU A 193 11.88 0.95 4.41
N THR A 194 10.75 0.28 4.28
CA THR A 194 10.59 -1.10 4.82
C THR A 194 11.44 -2.11 4.07
N SER A 195 11.63 -1.94 2.76
CA SER A 195 12.50 -2.81 1.96
C SER A 195 13.98 -2.66 2.32
N LEU A 196 14.42 -1.46 2.69
CA LEU A 196 15.78 -1.19 3.16
C LEU A 196 16.07 -1.86 4.50
N GLU A 197 15.08 -1.86 5.42
CA GLU A 197 15.21 -2.50 6.74
C GLU A 197 15.25 -4.03 6.65
N ARG A 198 14.58 -4.64 5.68
CA ARG A 198 14.56 -6.09 5.49
C ARG A 198 15.78 -6.56 4.71
N LYS A 199 16.82 -7.00 5.44
CA LYS A 199 18.10 -7.45 4.89
C LYS A 199 18.14 -8.96 4.66
N GLU A 200 17.21 -9.43 3.83
CA GLU A 200 17.06 -10.83 3.40
C GLU A 200 16.33 -10.90 2.07
N SER A 201 16.30 -12.06 1.43
CA SER A 201 15.40 -12.39 0.33
C SER A 201 14.34 -13.37 0.81
N ARG A 202 13.04 -12.98 0.71
CA ARG A 202 11.92 -13.80 1.15
C ARG A 202 10.68 -13.54 0.30
N GLY A 203 10.08 -14.59 -0.27
CA GLY A 203 8.89 -14.46 -1.13
C GLY A 203 9.16 -13.53 -2.32
N PHE A 204 8.39 -12.47 -2.47
CA PHE A 204 8.58 -11.46 -3.52
C PHE A 204 9.60 -10.37 -3.15
N HIS A 205 10.11 -10.37 -1.93
CA HIS A 205 11.17 -9.48 -1.52
C HIS A 205 12.53 -10.07 -1.90
N LEU A 206 13.05 -9.70 -3.06
CA LEU A 206 14.32 -10.15 -3.57
C LEU A 206 15.39 -9.06 -3.42
N ARG A 207 16.44 -9.39 -2.68
CA ARG A 207 17.63 -8.55 -2.42
C ARG A 207 18.86 -9.23 -3.03
N GLU A 208 19.48 -8.63 -4.04
CA GLU A 208 20.72 -9.18 -4.60
C GLU A 208 21.92 -9.08 -3.65
N ASP A 209 21.87 -8.13 -2.72
CA ASP A 209 22.87 -7.93 -1.67
C ASP A 209 22.63 -8.79 -0.42
N TYR A 210 21.46 -9.47 -0.30
CA TYR A 210 21.10 -10.40 0.77
C TYR A 210 20.25 -11.55 0.22
N LEU A 211 20.89 -12.53 -0.42
CA LEU A 211 20.17 -13.60 -1.13
C LEU A 211 19.46 -14.60 -0.21
N GLU A 212 19.97 -14.82 0.99
CA GLU A 212 19.48 -15.83 1.91
C GLU A 212 18.36 -15.29 2.82
N GLN A 213 17.48 -16.18 3.25
CA GLN A 213 16.51 -15.89 4.31
C GLN A 213 17.22 -15.88 5.67
N SER A 214 16.80 -14.98 6.54
CA SER A 214 17.30 -14.90 7.91
C SER A 214 16.18 -15.11 8.92
N GLY A 215 16.44 -15.93 9.94
CA GLY A 215 15.52 -16.11 11.07
C GLY A 215 15.22 -14.81 11.82
N GLU A 216 16.17 -13.86 11.83
CA GLU A 216 15.98 -12.54 12.44
C GLU A 216 14.85 -11.75 11.80
N PHE A 217 14.60 -11.98 10.50
CA PHE A 217 13.57 -11.30 9.72
C PHE A 217 12.29 -12.14 9.54
N ALA A 218 12.15 -13.27 10.26
CA ALA A 218 10.89 -14.02 10.32
C ALA A 218 9.84 -13.29 11.18
N CYS A 219 9.60 -12.02 10.87
CA CYS A 219 8.72 -11.10 11.60
C CYS A 219 7.96 -10.22 10.62
N TRP A 220 6.92 -9.56 11.11
CA TRP A 220 6.28 -8.46 10.39
C TRP A 220 7.05 -7.15 10.60
N PHE A 221 7.09 -6.33 9.55
CA PHE A 221 7.43 -4.94 9.68
C PHE A 221 6.15 -4.13 9.69
N THR A 222 5.89 -3.41 10.77
CA THR A 222 4.78 -2.47 10.88
C THR A 222 5.30 -1.06 10.85
N VAL A 223 4.52 -0.16 10.26
CA VAL A 223 4.89 1.25 10.16
C VAL A 223 3.84 2.08 10.88
N HIS A 224 4.30 2.94 11.76
CA HIS A 224 3.46 3.87 12.51
C HIS A 224 3.88 5.31 12.21
N LYS A 225 2.94 6.24 12.37
CA LYS A 225 3.25 7.67 12.31
C LYS A 225 4.05 8.06 13.56
N GLY A 226 5.33 8.38 13.39
CA GLY A 226 6.18 8.95 14.42
C GLY A 226 6.21 10.47 14.39
N GLU A 227 6.85 11.09 15.38
CA GLU A 227 7.00 12.56 15.47
C GLU A 227 7.81 13.13 14.30
N ASN A 228 8.82 12.41 13.84
CA ASN A 228 9.74 12.86 12.78
C ASN A 228 9.57 12.07 11.46
N GLY A 229 8.42 11.43 11.23
CA GLY A 229 8.15 10.63 10.05
C GLY A 229 7.78 9.19 10.36
N PRO A 230 7.78 8.29 9.36
CA PRO A 230 7.44 6.88 9.54
C PRO A 230 8.39 6.18 10.52
N CYS A 231 7.83 5.50 11.51
CA CYS A 231 8.56 4.65 12.44
C CYS A 231 8.30 3.18 12.08
N ILE A 232 9.38 2.45 11.76
CA ILE A 232 9.32 1.03 11.39
C ILE A 232 9.59 0.20 12.64
N CYS A 233 8.70 -0.74 12.93
CA CYS A 233 8.81 -1.68 14.05
C CYS A 233 8.80 -3.11 13.54
N LYS A 234 9.53 -4.00 14.22
CA LYS A 234 9.44 -5.45 14.03
C LYS A 234 8.37 -5.99 14.97
N GLU A 235 7.47 -6.81 14.46
CA GLU A 235 6.44 -7.50 15.24
C GLU A 235 6.53 -9.00 15.00
N ASP A 236 6.63 -9.80 16.06
CA ASP A 236 6.73 -11.24 15.96
C ASP A 236 5.47 -11.86 15.36
N ILE A 237 5.63 -12.81 14.46
CA ILE A 237 4.52 -13.59 13.93
C ILE A 237 4.04 -14.52 15.03
N PRO A 238 2.76 -14.48 15.46
CA PRO A 238 2.26 -15.30 16.56
C PRO A 238 2.03 -16.75 16.12
N VAL A 239 3.11 -17.45 15.74
CA VAL A 239 3.05 -18.83 15.21
C VAL A 239 2.41 -19.81 16.19
N THR A 240 2.50 -19.54 17.49
CA THR A 240 1.89 -20.37 18.54
C THR A 240 0.37 -20.28 18.60
N SER A 241 -0.24 -19.29 17.97
CA SER A 241 -1.69 -19.15 17.86
C SER A 241 -2.29 -19.81 16.61
N TYR A 242 -1.47 -20.47 15.79
CA TYR A 242 -1.94 -21.27 14.66
C TYR A 242 -2.09 -22.73 15.07
N ASP A 243 -3.21 -23.38 14.66
CA ASP A 243 -3.48 -24.79 14.95
C ASP A 243 -2.54 -25.76 14.20
N TYR A 244 -1.73 -25.24 13.27
CA TYR A 244 -0.80 -26.03 12.46
C TYR A 244 0.65 -25.59 12.72
N HIS A 245 1.51 -26.55 13.05
CA HIS A 245 2.95 -26.31 13.11
C HIS A 245 3.49 -26.06 11.69
N ILE A 246 3.98 -24.87 11.45
CA ILE A 246 4.69 -24.55 10.22
C ILE A 246 6.10 -25.15 10.36
N SER A 247 6.32 -26.32 9.76
CA SER A 247 7.65 -26.93 9.70
C SER A 247 8.55 -26.08 8.80
N GLY A 248 9.64 -25.56 9.35
CA GLY A 248 10.70 -24.89 8.58
C GLY A 248 10.83 -23.39 8.81
N MET A 249 10.31 -22.84 9.91
CA MET A 249 10.74 -21.52 10.42
C MET A 249 11.82 -21.69 11.49
#